data_5177343d7421995c0d67761eb25fdc4e
#
_entry.id   5177343d7421995c0d67761eb25fdc4e
#
_cell.length_a   1.000
_cell.length_b   1.000
_cell.length_c   1.000
_cell.angle_alpha   90.00
_cell.angle_beta   90.00
_cell.angle_gamma   90.00
#
_symmetry.space_group_name_H-M   'P 1'
#
loop_
_entity.id
_entity.type
_entity.pdbx_description
1 polymer ?
#
loop_
_entity_poly.entity_id
_entity_poly.type
_entity_poly.pdbx_seq_one_letter_code
_entity_poly.pdbx_strand_id
1 'polypeptide(L)'
;MAGPLGPPGRLMMASDKIVQVENAAGFESDVLRSETPVLVDFWAEWCGPCRMVAPVLDELASEMEGQVKIAKINVDSPELQALAMQFQVSSIPTFILFKGGEVADRMMGAMPKGAFEQFINRHV
;
A
#
# COMPACT_ATOMS: atom_id res chain seq x y z
N MET A 1 -8.93 1.93 -30.87
CA MET A 1 -8.33 1.57 -30.29
C MET A 1 -8.64 1.71 -29.11
N ALA A 2 -9.17 1.27 -28.80
CA ALA A 2 -9.47 1.36 -27.56
C ALA A 2 -8.37 1.25 -26.74
N GLY A 3 -7.38 0.87 -27.35
CA GLY A 3 -6.24 0.63 -26.63
C GLY A 3 -5.97 1.67 -25.62
N PRO A 4 -6.05 2.88 -26.02
CA PRO A 4 -5.63 3.88 -25.11
C PRO A 4 -6.55 3.98 -23.93
N LEU A 5 -7.73 3.54 -24.11
CA LEU A 5 -8.65 3.76 -23.03
C LEU A 5 -8.62 2.68 -22.00
N GLY A 6 -8.16 1.53 -22.34
CA GLY A 6 -8.26 0.42 -21.45
C GLY A 6 -9.70 0.17 -21.07
N PRO A 7 -9.93 -0.69 -20.09
CA PRO A 7 -11.29 -0.97 -19.62
C PRO A 7 -11.90 0.28 -19.00
N PRO A 8 -13.16 0.55 -19.28
CA PRO A 8 -13.78 1.73 -18.71
C PRO A 8 -13.70 1.79 -17.18
N GLY A 9 -13.76 0.66 -16.53
CA GLY A 9 -13.70 0.64 -15.08
C GLY A 9 -12.41 1.18 -14.52
N ARG A 10 -11.33 1.12 -15.33
CA ARG A 10 -10.08 1.65 -14.89
C ARG A 10 -10.14 3.11 -14.55
N LEU A 11 -10.95 3.87 -15.25
CA LEU A 11 -11.04 5.30 -15.02
C LEU A 11 -11.74 5.64 -13.74
N MET A 12 -12.47 4.69 -13.18
CA MET A 12 -13.28 4.95 -12.01
C MET A 12 -12.77 4.26 -10.78
N MET A 13 -11.66 3.59 -10.87
CA MET A 13 -11.13 2.84 -9.76
C MET A 13 -9.98 3.57 -9.12
N ALA A 14 -9.55 3.07 -7.98
CA ALA A 14 -8.34 3.52 -7.36
C ALA A 14 -7.18 3.39 -8.35
N SER A 15 -6.09 4.05 -8.06
CA SER A 15 -4.93 4.04 -8.93
C SER A 15 -4.50 2.63 -9.26
N ASP A 16 -4.29 2.34 -10.54
CA ASP A 16 -3.77 1.05 -10.96
C ASP A 16 -2.27 0.93 -10.67
N LYS A 17 -1.68 1.95 -10.08
CA LYS A 17 -0.29 1.88 -9.63
C LYS A 17 -0.16 1.31 -8.23
N ILE A 18 -1.28 1.10 -7.55
CA ILE A 18 -1.27 0.47 -6.23
C ILE A 18 -1.41 -1.03 -6.42
N VAL A 19 -0.52 -1.77 -5.79
CA VAL A 19 -0.50 -3.23 -5.88
C VAL A 19 -1.42 -3.81 -4.82
N GLN A 20 -2.33 -4.68 -5.23
CA GLN A 20 -3.17 -5.42 -4.28
C GLN A 20 -2.49 -6.75 -4.02
N VAL A 21 -2.01 -6.94 -2.79
CA VAL A 21 -1.38 -8.20 -2.40
C VAL A 21 -2.48 -9.17 -2.02
N GLU A 22 -2.50 -10.34 -2.64
CA GLU A 22 -3.60 -11.29 -2.44
C GLU A 22 -3.20 -12.53 -1.67
N ASN A 23 -1.91 -12.82 -1.58
CA ASN A 23 -1.43 -13.99 -0.85
C ASN A 23 0.05 -13.82 -0.53
N ALA A 24 0.60 -14.82 0.17
CA ALA A 24 1.99 -14.76 0.61
C ALA A 24 2.97 -14.70 -0.55
N ALA A 25 2.69 -15.42 -1.63
CA ALA A 25 3.57 -15.39 -2.80
C ALA A 25 3.60 -14.00 -3.42
N GLY A 26 2.44 -13.34 -3.50
CA GLY A 26 2.36 -11.98 -4.00
C GLY A 26 3.11 -11.01 -3.10
N PHE A 27 3.01 -11.20 -1.79
CA PHE A 27 3.76 -10.38 -0.86
C PHE A 27 5.26 -10.51 -1.09
N GLU A 28 5.73 -11.73 -1.26
CA GLU A 28 7.14 -11.93 -1.51
C GLU A 28 7.59 -11.27 -2.81
N SER A 29 6.86 -11.49 -3.90
CA SER A 29 7.30 -10.98 -5.19
C SER A 29 7.14 -9.46 -5.29
N ASP A 30 6.06 -8.90 -4.74
CA ASP A 30 5.76 -7.49 -4.95
C ASP A 30 6.34 -6.60 -3.87
N VAL A 31 6.59 -7.13 -2.69
CA VAL A 31 7.09 -6.34 -1.57
C VAL A 31 8.53 -6.71 -1.23
N LEU A 32 8.76 -7.98 -0.87
CA LEU A 32 10.07 -8.36 -0.36
C LEU A 32 11.15 -8.32 -1.44
N ARG A 33 10.81 -8.64 -2.68
CA ARG A 33 11.77 -8.65 -3.77
C ARG A 33 11.79 -7.36 -4.57
N SER A 34 11.02 -6.37 -4.15
CA SER A 34 10.95 -5.11 -4.88
C SER A 34 12.28 -4.39 -4.82
N GLU A 35 12.71 -3.86 -5.97
CA GLU A 35 13.92 -3.03 -6.01
C GLU A 35 13.62 -1.61 -5.58
N THR A 36 12.35 -1.25 -5.52
CA THR A 36 11.88 0.05 -5.07
C THR A 36 11.33 -0.10 -3.66
N PRO A 37 11.52 0.87 -2.77
CA PRO A 37 10.86 0.82 -1.46
C PRO A 37 9.36 0.69 -1.61
N VAL A 38 8.72 -0.03 -0.70
CA VAL A 38 7.29 -0.32 -0.78
C VAL A 38 6.62 0.11 0.51
N LEU A 39 5.61 0.97 0.38
CA LEU A 39 4.75 1.34 1.51
C LEU A 39 3.57 0.38 1.50
N VAL A 40 3.46 -0.43 2.54
CA VAL A 40 2.38 -1.42 2.65
C VAL A 40 1.31 -0.89 3.59
N ASP A 41 0.07 -0.84 3.10
CA ASP A 41 -1.10 -0.37 3.83
C ASP A 41 -1.92 -1.58 4.27
N PHE A 42 -1.97 -1.83 5.57
CA PHE A 42 -2.83 -2.88 6.13
C PHE A 42 -4.18 -2.24 6.44
N TRP A 43 -5.23 -2.72 5.79
CA TRP A 43 -6.54 -2.04 5.80
C TRP A 43 -7.69 -3.04 5.82
N ALA A 44 -8.91 -2.54 6.00
CA ALA A 44 -10.13 -3.33 5.86
C ALA A 44 -11.24 -2.43 5.34
N GLU A 45 -12.25 -3.02 4.70
CA GLU A 45 -13.33 -2.24 4.12
C GLU A 45 -14.18 -1.53 5.16
N TRP A 46 -14.36 -2.14 6.33
CA TRP A 46 -15.18 -1.55 7.39
C TRP A 46 -14.47 -0.43 8.14
N CYS A 47 -13.24 -0.17 7.82
CA CYS A 47 -12.41 0.78 8.57
C CYS A 47 -12.55 2.17 7.97
N GLY A 48 -13.22 3.07 8.70
CA GLY A 48 -13.41 4.45 8.24
C GLY A 48 -12.12 5.18 7.99
N PRO A 49 -11.16 5.20 8.95
CA PRO A 49 -9.89 5.86 8.72
C PRO A 49 -9.12 5.30 7.52
N CYS A 50 -9.24 3.99 7.26
CA CYS A 50 -8.61 3.39 6.08
C CYS A 50 -9.16 4.00 4.81
N ARG A 51 -10.48 4.20 4.76
CA ARG A 51 -11.11 4.78 3.57
C ARG A 51 -10.77 6.26 3.41
N MET A 52 -10.54 6.94 4.52
CA MET A 52 -10.17 8.36 4.45
C MET A 52 -8.82 8.57 3.78
N VAL A 53 -7.87 7.67 3.99
CA VAL A 53 -6.54 7.82 3.40
C VAL A 53 -6.43 7.23 2.01
N ALA A 54 -7.41 6.46 1.56
CA ALA A 54 -7.32 5.82 0.25
C ALA A 54 -7.07 6.81 -0.89
N PRO A 55 -7.77 7.96 -0.98
CA PRO A 55 -7.46 8.91 -2.05
C PRO A 55 -6.05 9.49 -1.95
N VAL A 56 -5.57 9.67 -0.72
CA VAL A 56 -4.21 10.19 -0.53
C VAL A 56 -3.19 9.20 -1.06
N LEU A 57 -3.41 7.92 -0.79
CA LEU A 57 -2.50 6.88 -1.28
C LEU A 57 -2.52 6.80 -2.80
N ASP A 58 -3.70 6.98 -3.41
CA ASP A 58 -3.80 7.01 -4.86
C ASP A 58 -2.95 8.14 -5.44
N GLU A 59 -3.02 9.32 -4.83
CA GLU A 59 -2.22 10.44 -5.29
C GLU A 59 -0.74 10.18 -5.13
N LEU A 60 -0.35 9.64 -3.98
CA LEU A 60 1.06 9.35 -3.71
C LEU A 60 1.61 8.30 -4.67
N ALA A 61 0.79 7.30 -5.00
CA ALA A 61 1.23 6.25 -5.92
C ALA A 61 1.59 6.82 -7.28
N SER A 62 0.85 7.83 -7.71
CA SER A 62 1.13 8.49 -8.99
C SER A 62 2.28 9.47 -8.88
N GLU A 63 2.28 10.29 -7.84
CA GLU A 63 3.26 11.36 -7.71
C GLU A 63 4.65 10.86 -7.39
N MET A 64 4.74 9.74 -6.68
CA MET A 64 6.01 9.19 -6.25
C MET A 64 6.40 7.93 -7.02
N GLU A 65 5.80 7.75 -8.18
CA GLU A 65 6.10 6.60 -9.04
C GLU A 65 7.61 6.56 -9.33
N GLY A 66 8.20 5.39 -9.19
CA GLY A 66 9.63 5.22 -9.37
C GLY A 66 10.44 5.43 -8.10
N GLN A 67 9.88 6.14 -7.13
CA GLN A 67 10.56 6.37 -5.85
C GLN A 67 10.04 5.45 -4.77
N VAL A 68 8.74 5.21 -4.74
CA VAL A 68 8.12 4.30 -3.80
C VAL A 68 6.96 3.60 -4.51
N LYS A 69 6.75 2.35 -4.16
CA LYS A 69 5.61 1.58 -4.62
C LYS A 69 4.65 1.46 -3.44
N ILE A 70 3.35 1.49 -3.72
CA ILE A 70 2.34 1.33 -2.66
C ILE A 70 1.62 0.02 -2.88
N ALA A 71 1.51 -0.76 -1.82
CA ALA A 71 0.83 -2.05 -1.84
C ALA A 71 -0.20 -2.08 -0.72
N LYS A 72 -1.29 -2.80 -0.94
CA LYS A 72 -2.36 -2.91 0.05
C LYS A 72 -2.57 -4.35 0.44
N ILE A 73 -2.79 -4.57 1.74
CA ILE A 73 -3.09 -5.87 2.30
C ILE A 73 -4.39 -5.76 3.09
N ASN A 74 -5.42 -6.46 2.64
CA ASN A 74 -6.69 -6.51 3.35
C ASN A 74 -6.56 -7.51 4.49
N VAL A 75 -6.63 -7.03 5.73
CA VAL A 75 -6.42 -7.88 6.91
C VAL A 75 -7.54 -8.89 7.12
N ASP A 76 -8.68 -8.70 6.45
CA ASP A 76 -9.78 -9.67 6.55
C ASP A 76 -9.61 -10.85 5.61
N SER A 77 -8.69 -10.76 4.67
CA SER A 77 -8.45 -11.86 3.74
C SER A 77 -7.80 -13.02 4.48
N PRO A 78 -8.38 -14.22 4.41
CA PRO A 78 -7.80 -15.37 5.11
C PRO A 78 -6.36 -15.65 4.71
N GLU A 79 -6.03 -15.41 3.44
CA GLU A 79 -4.68 -15.66 2.94
C GLU A 79 -3.66 -14.67 3.47
N LEU A 80 -4.10 -13.56 4.06
CA LEU A 80 -3.21 -12.48 4.48
C LEU A 80 -3.19 -12.28 5.99
N GLN A 81 -4.02 -13.01 6.72
CA GLN A 81 -4.08 -12.83 8.17
C GLN A 81 -2.76 -13.17 8.85
N ALA A 82 -2.09 -14.18 8.36
CA ALA A 82 -0.80 -14.57 8.93
C ALA A 82 0.24 -13.47 8.75
N LEU A 83 0.19 -12.75 7.64
CA LEU A 83 1.11 -11.63 7.42
C LEU A 83 0.85 -10.50 8.42
N ALA A 84 -0.42 -10.18 8.65
CA ALA A 84 -0.77 -9.14 9.61
C ALA A 84 -0.27 -9.53 11.00
N MET A 85 -0.39 -10.79 11.36
CA MET A 85 0.11 -11.27 12.65
C MET A 85 1.63 -11.24 12.70
N GLN A 86 2.28 -11.64 11.63
CA GLN A 86 3.73 -11.66 11.56
C GLN A 86 4.33 -10.28 11.80
N PHE A 87 3.70 -9.25 11.26
CA PHE A 87 4.18 -7.89 11.42
C PHE A 87 3.50 -7.15 12.56
N GLN A 88 2.77 -7.89 13.41
CA GLN A 88 2.18 -7.36 14.64
C GLN A 88 1.25 -6.19 14.37
N VAL A 89 0.42 -6.33 13.35
CA VAL A 89 -0.58 -5.32 13.02
C VAL A 89 -1.77 -5.53 13.94
N SER A 90 -1.91 -4.65 14.94
CA SER A 90 -2.98 -4.75 15.93
C SER A 90 -4.05 -3.70 15.73
N SER A 91 -3.80 -2.69 14.92
CA SER A 91 -4.79 -1.67 14.61
C SER A 91 -4.64 -1.31 13.14
N ILE A 92 -5.69 -0.78 12.55
CA ILE A 92 -5.66 -0.37 11.15
C ILE A 92 -6.21 1.05 11.01
N PRO A 93 -5.71 1.80 10.04
CA PRO A 93 -4.65 1.41 9.11
C PRO A 93 -3.28 1.39 9.78
N THR A 94 -2.44 0.46 9.37
CA THR A 94 -1.03 0.43 9.73
C THR A 94 -0.22 0.47 8.44
N PHE A 95 0.81 1.29 8.42
CA PHE A 95 1.66 1.46 7.25
C PHE A 95 3.07 1.03 7.60
N ILE A 96 3.61 0.10 6.81
CA ILE A 96 4.97 -0.38 7.01
C ILE A 96 5.74 -0.12 5.73
N LEU A 97 6.87 0.57 5.85
CA LEU A 97 7.72 0.82 4.70
C LEU A 97 8.80 -0.24 4.66
N PHE A 98 8.83 -0.98 3.55
CA PHE A 98 9.84 -2.00 3.31
C PHE A 98 10.88 -1.45 2.37
N LYS A 99 12.14 -1.75 2.65
CA LYS A 99 13.23 -1.34 1.79
C LYS A 99 14.22 -2.49 1.72
N GLY A 100 14.48 -2.98 0.51
CA GLY A 100 15.36 -4.13 0.36
C GLY A 100 14.87 -5.37 1.05
N GLY A 101 13.57 -5.55 1.16
CA GLY A 101 12.98 -6.72 1.79
C GLY A 101 12.88 -6.65 3.30
N GLU A 102 13.25 -5.52 3.91
CA GLU A 102 13.23 -5.39 5.36
C GLU A 102 12.38 -4.20 5.79
N VAL A 103 11.85 -4.28 7.00
CA VAL A 103 11.07 -3.19 7.56
C VAL A 103 12.00 -2.01 7.84
N ALA A 104 11.73 -0.89 7.17
CA ALA A 104 12.52 0.33 7.38
C ALA A 104 11.85 1.25 8.39
N ASP A 105 10.52 1.31 8.39
CA ASP A 105 9.79 2.20 9.29
C ASP A 105 8.34 1.78 9.36
N ARG A 106 7.60 2.35 10.31
CA ARG A 106 6.24 1.93 10.58
C ARG A 106 5.46 3.08 11.19
N MET A 107 4.20 3.21 10.81
CA MET A 107 3.32 4.20 11.43
C MET A 107 1.89 3.71 11.41
N MET A 108 1.03 4.26 12.26
CA MET A 108 -0.34 3.82 12.41
C MET A 108 -1.28 4.99 12.35
N GLY A 109 -2.49 4.73 11.87
CA GLY A 109 -3.56 5.71 11.86
C GLY A 109 -3.60 6.56 10.61
N ALA A 110 -4.74 7.20 10.39
CA ALA A 110 -4.90 8.10 9.25
C ALA A 110 -4.12 9.38 9.49
N MET A 111 -3.50 9.89 8.44
CA MET A 111 -2.76 11.13 8.55
C MET A 111 -2.82 11.90 7.24
N PRO A 112 -2.51 13.21 7.27
CA PRO A 112 -2.54 14.02 6.06
C PRO A 112 -1.45 13.61 5.07
N LYS A 113 -1.66 13.97 3.82
CA LYS A 113 -0.74 13.64 2.75
C LYS A 113 0.69 14.08 3.05
N GLY A 114 0.86 15.29 3.61
CA GLY A 114 2.19 15.79 3.93
C GLY A 114 2.93 14.92 4.91
N ALA A 115 2.21 14.31 5.87
CA ALA A 115 2.84 13.43 6.83
C ALA A 115 3.32 12.14 6.16
N PHE A 116 2.54 11.62 5.20
CA PHE A 116 3.00 10.47 4.42
C PHE A 116 4.24 10.81 3.62
N GLU A 117 4.23 11.99 2.98
CA GLU A 117 5.38 12.41 2.18
C GLU A 117 6.63 12.50 3.02
N GLN A 118 6.54 13.09 4.20
CA GLN A 118 7.68 13.19 5.09
C GLN A 118 8.16 11.82 5.54
N PHE A 119 7.22 10.95 5.87
CA PHE A 119 7.56 9.59 6.30
C PHE A 119 8.31 8.85 5.20
N ILE A 120 7.80 8.91 3.98
CA ILE A 120 8.43 8.21 2.86
C ILE A 120 9.78 8.83 2.53
N ASN A 121 9.85 10.16 2.49
CA ASN A 121 11.06 10.84 2.04
C ASN A 121 12.24 10.66 2.99
N ARG A 122 11.99 10.24 4.22
CA ARG A 122 13.10 9.93 5.11
C ARG A 122 13.87 8.69 4.65
N HIS A 123 13.27 7.88 3.78
CA HIS A 123 13.85 6.59 3.42
C HIS A 123 14.10 6.42 1.92
N VAL A 124 13.70 7.36 1.10
CA VAL A 124 13.89 7.21 -0.36
C VAL A 124 14.82 8.28 -0.94
#